data_802f553462e53db85ca7ec28e74693d6
#
_entry.id   802f553462e53db85ca7ec28e74693d6
#
_cell.length_a   1.000
_cell.length_b   1.000
_cell.length_c   1.000
_cell.angle_alpha   90.00
_cell.angle_beta   90.00
_cell.angle_gamma   90.00
#
_symmetry.space_group_name_H-M   'P 1'
#
loop_
_entity.id
_entity.type
_entity.pdbx_description
1 polymer ?
#
loop_
_entity_poly.entity_id
_entity_poly.type
_entity_poly.pdbx_seq_one_letter_code
_entity_poly.pdbx_strand_id
1 'polypeptide(L)'
;MKTDSTANLERSIPGQWLGSIAAALLILHAGLAIDTLRKKAVTIDEGGHLPAGITYWQKRTFGLFHHNPPLVKMLAALPAMAFRPTVDYSKSWKRSSEQDVPVSPVVFGWEFMYANADRYLSIYFWSRLVIVGFSILTGVMIFLWARELFGDAAGLVGLAVWCFNPSVI
;
A
#
# COMPACT_ATOMS: atom_id res chain seq x y z
N MET A 1 -57.36 8.74 -15.15
CA MET A 1 -56.69 8.87 -13.86
C MET A 1 -55.18 8.83 -14.14
N LYS A 2 -54.55 10.01 -14.26
CA LYS A 2 -53.13 10.16 -14.48
C LYS A 2 -52.40 9.86 -13.17
N THR A 3 -51.69 8.77 -13.12
CA THR A 3 -50.67 8.55 -12.09
C THR A 3 -49.51 9.45 -12.41
N ASP A 4 -49.44 10.56 -11.67
CA ASP A 4 -48.25 11.42 -11.70
C ASP A 4 -47.04 10.60 -11.34
N SER A 5 -46.17 10.49 -12.33
CA SER A 5 -44.81 10.12 -12.20
C SER A 5 -44.18 10.94 -11.09
N THR A 6 -43.84 10.28 -10.00
CA THR A 6 -42.91 10.83 -9.02
C THR A 6 -41.60 11.03 -9.77
N ALA A 7 -41.45 12.24 -10.32
CA ALA A 7 -40.18 12.69 -10.85
C ALA A 7 -39.17 12.59 -9.71
N ASN A 8 -38.34 11.58 -9.79
CA ASN A 8 -37.14 11.46 -8.97
C ASN A 8 -36.31 12.73 -9.15
N LEU A 9 -36.49 13.64 -8.18
CA LEU A 9 -35.54 14.72 -7.96
C LEU A 9 -34.24 14.12 -7.43
N GLU A 10 -33.57 13.31 -8.28
CA GLU A 10 -32.16 13.08 -8.14
C GLU A 10 -31.50 14.44 -8.36
N ARG A 11 -31.32 15.18 -7.28
CA ARG A 11 -30.44 16.35 -7.27
C ARG A 11 -29.04 15.81 -7.55
N SER A 12 -28.68 15.71 -8.83
CA SER A 12 -27.32 15.41 -9.20
C SER A 12 -26.41 16.51 -8.64
N ILE A 13 -25.40 16.10 -7.89
CA ILE A 13 -24.40 17.04 -7.36
C ILE A 13 -23.70 17.66 -8.57
N PRO A 14 -23.58 19.01 -8.66
CA PRO A 14 -22.84 19.61 -9.76
C PRO A 14 -21.45 18.97 -9.89
N GLY A 15 -21.06 18.56 -11.09
CA GLY A 15 -19.85 17.73 -11.31
C GLY A 15 -18.58 18.35 -10.75
N GLN A 16 -18.47 19.68 -10.72
CA GLN A 16 -17.36 20.40 -10.12
C GLN A 16 -17.27 20.17 -8.59
N TRP A 17 -18.40 20.11 -7.88
CA TRP A 17 -18.42 19.86 -6.44
C TRP A 17 -18.16 18.39 -6.13
N LEU A 18 -18.69 17.50 -6.96
CA LEU A 18 -18.49 16.06 -6.80
C LEU A 18 -16.99 15.70 -6.84
N GLY A 19 -16.27 16.18 -7.88
CA GLY A 19 -14.84 15.97 -8.01
C GLY A 19 -14.03 16.58 -6.87
N SER A 20 -14.42 17.81 -6.43
CA SER A 20 -13.73 18.49 -5.32
C SER A 20 -13.91 17.76 -3.99
N ILE A 21 -15.10 17.25 -3.69
CA ILE A 21 -15.36 16.48 -2.47
C ILE A 21 -14.59 15.15 -2.50
N ALA A 22 -14.61 14.45 -3.62
CA ALA A 22 -13.86 13.20 -3.77
C ALA A 22 -12.34 13.43 -3.60
N ALA A 23 -11.80 14.47 -4.21
CA ALA A 23 -10.40 14.85 -4.05
C ALA A 23 -10.06 15.21 -2.60
N ALA A 24 -10.91 15.97 -1.91
CA ALA A 24 -10.72 16.33 -0.52
C ALA A 24 -10.70 15.10 0.40
N LEU A 25 -11.59 14.12 0.18
CA LEU A 25 -11.60 12.85 0.91
C LEU A 25 -10.31 12.07 0.69
N LEU A 26 -9.82 11.96 -0.54
CA LEU A 26 -8.57 11.25 -0.85
C LEU A 26 -7.34 11.96 -0.26
N ILE A 27 -7.30 13.29 -0.29
CA ILE A 27 -6.22 14.07 0.33
C ILE A 27 -6.22 13.86 1.85
N LEU A 28 -7.38 13.90 2.48
CA LEU A 28 -7.52 13.65 3.91
C LEU A 28 -7.07 12.23 4.26
N HIS A 29 -7.52 11.23 3.48
CA HIS A 29 -7.09 9.84 3.63
C HIS A 29 -5.56 9.68 3.53
N ALA A 30 -4.97 10.25 2.49
CA ALA A 30 -3.51 10.24 2.32
C ALA A 30 -2.79 10.89 3.52
N GLY A 31 -3.30 12.02 4.02
CA GLY A 31 -2.77 12.70 5.20
C GLY A 31 -2.81 11.83 6.46
N LEU A 32 -3.96 11.19 6.73
CA LEU A 32 -4.14 10.28 7.86
C LEU A 32 -3.22 9.05 7.75
N ALA A 33 -3.15 8.44 6.57
CA ALA A 33 -2.28 7.30 6.32
C ALA A 33 -0.81 7.67 6.53
N ILE A 34 -0.34 8.80 5.97
CA ILE A 34 1.04 9.26 6.12
C ILE A 34 1.37 9.59 7.59
N ASP A 35 0.45 10.21 8.33
CA ASP A 35 0.63 10.48 9.75
C ASP A 35 0.78 9.17 10.54
N THR A 36 -0.05 8.20 10.25
CA THR A 36 0.02 6.85 10.84
C THR A 36 1.35 6.17 10.53
N LEU A 37 1.82 6.22 9.27
CA LEU A 37 3.10 5.62 8.86
C LEU A 37 4.31 6.22 9.59
N ARG A 38 4.26 7.49 9.94
CA ARG A 38 5.34 8.17 10.70
C ARG A 38 5.42 7.71 12.15
N LYS A 39 4.31 7.26 12.71
CA LYS A 39 4.20 6.88 14.13
C LYS A 39 4.38 5.39 14.38
N LYS A 40 4.14 4.56 13.37
CA LYS A 40 4.22 3.09 13.49
C LYS A 40 5.64 2.56 13.26
N ALA A 41 6.08 1.70 14.15
CA ALA A 41 7.28 0.89 13.96
C ALA A 41 7.11 -0.08 12.77
N VAL A 42 8.22 -0.67 12.32
CA VAL A 42 8.21 -1.73 11.29
C VAL A 42 7.62 -3.00 11.92
N THR A 43 6.61 -3.57 11.27
CA THR A 43 6.03 -4.84 11.71
C THR A 43 6.89 -6.03 11.26
N ILE A 44 6.67 -7.20 11.86
CA ILE A 44 7.42 -8.43 11.52
C ILE A 44 7.25 -8.76 10.04
N ASP A 45 6.03 -8.67 9.53
CA ASP A 45 5.73 -8.98 8.12
C ASP A 45 6.40 -7.99 7.16
N GLU A 46 6.34 -6.71 7.45
CA GLU A 46 7.04 -5.69 6.67
C GLU A 46 8.55 -5.92 6.68
N GLY A 47 9.10 -6.34 7.85
CA GLY A 47 10.49 -6.70 8.01
C GLY A 47 10.96 -7.71 6.97
N GLY A 48 10.11 -8.68 6.63
CA GLY A 48 10.39 -9.69 5.59
C GLY A 48 10.04 -9.23 4.17
N HIS A 49 8.93 -8.50 3.99
CA HIS A 49 8.40 -8.15 2.67
C HIS A 49 9.31 -7.19 1.89
N LEU A 50 9.83 -6.15 2.52
CA LEU A 50 10.65 -5.16 1.83
C LEU A 50 11.98 -5.72 1.36
N PRO A 51 12.79 -6.41 2.20
CA PRO A 51 14.01 -7.06 1.75
C PRO A 51 13.75 -8.12 0.68
N ALA A 52 12.61 -8.84 0.74
CA ALA A 52 12.23 -9.77 -0.31
C ALA A 52 12.04 -9.05 -1.65
N GLY A 53 11.32 -7.94 -1.67
CA GLY A 53 11.15 -7.13 -2.88
C GLY A 53 12.47 -6.65 -3.46
N ILE A 54 13.41 -6.19 -2.63
CA ILE A 54 14.76 -5.79 -3.05
C ILE A 54 15.51 -6.99 -3.64
N THR A 55 15.46 -8.14 -2.97
CA THR A 55 16.11 -9.38 -3.41
C THR A 55 15.58 -9.84 -4.77
N TYR A 56 14.26 -9.71 -5.02
CA TYR A 56 13.70 -10.08 -6.32
C TYR A 56 14.31 -9.27 -7.47
N TRP A 57 14.57 -7.99 -7.27
CA TRP A 57 15.25 -7.15 -8.24
C TRP A 57 16.74 -7.51 -8.37
N GLN A 58 17.44 -7.71 -7.27
CA GLN A 58 18.89 -7.91 -7.24
C GLN A 58 19.31 -9.33 -7.66
N LYS A 59 18.58 -10.35 -7.20
CA LYS A 59 18.90 -11.77 -7.42
C LYS A 59 18.05 -12.44 -8.49
N ARG A 60 17.01 -11.76 -8.98
CA ARG A 60 16.05 -12.29 -9.97
C ARG A 60 15.42 -13.62 -9.55
N THR A 61 15.13 -13.76 -8.25
CA THR A 61 14.51 -14.95 -7.66
C THR A 61 13.43 -14.55 -6.68
N PHE A 62 12.34 -15.32 -6.60
CA PHE A 62 11.24 -15.11 -5.66
C PHE A 62 11.37 -15.99 -4.40
N GLY A 63 12.50 -16.64 -4.19
CA GLY A 63 12.69 -17.66 -3.15
C GLY A 63 12.67 -17.15 -1.72
N LEU A 64 12.92 -15.84 -1.46
CA LEU A 64 12.99 -15.36 -0.09
C LEU A 64 11.62 -15.33 0.61
N PHE A 65 10.54 -14.94 -0.05
CA PHE A 65 9.22 -14.83 0.56
C PHE A 65 8.11 -15.10 -0.47
N HIS A 66 7.90 -16.37 -0.77
CA HIS A 66 7.02 -16.82 -1.86
C HIS A 66 5.52 -16.88 -1.50
N HIS A 67 5.13 -16.76 -0.22
CA HIS A 67 3.75 -16.94 0.22
C HIS A 67 2.76 -15.91 -0.34
N ASN A 68 3.22 -14.71 -0.70
CA ASN A 68 2.39 -13.63 -1.22
C ASN A 68 2.87 -13.19 -2.61
N PRO A 69 1.97 -12.72 -3.50
CA PRO A 69 2.33 -12.25 -4.83
C PRO A 69 3.50 -11.26 -4.81
N PRO A 70 4.44 -11.35 -5.76
CA PRO A 70 5.68 -10.56 -5.72
C PRO A 70 5.48 -9.09 -6.11
N LEU A 71 4.44 -8.77 -6.90
CA LEU A 71 4.27 -7.45 -7.53
C LEU A 71 4.33 -6.29 -6.53
N VAL A 72 3.54 -6.35 -5.46
CA VAL A 72 3.48 -5.27 -4.46
C VAL A 72 4.81 -5.11 -3.75
N LYS A 73 5.48 -6.21 -3.39
CA LYS A 73 6.82 -6.20 -2.78
C LYS A 73 7.84 -5.55 -3.69
N MET A 74 7.81 -5.89 -4.99
CA MET A 74 8.71 -5.33 -6.00
C MET A 74 8.49 -3.83 -6.18
N LEU A 75 7.24 -3.37 -6.27
CA LEU A 75 6.92 -1.96 -6.41
C LEU A 75 7.29 -1.16 -5.15
N ALA A 76 7.00 -1.69 -3.96
CA ALA A 76 7.39 -1.08 -2.69
C ALA A 76 8.92 -1.00 -2.52
N ALA A 77 9.68 -1.92 -3.11
CA ALA A 77 11.14 -1.92 -3.07
C ALA A 77 11.79 -0.82 -3.93
N LEU A 78 11.11 -0.30 -4.97
CA LEU A 78 11.69 0.70 -5.87
C LEU A 78 12.19 1.96 -5.16
N PRO A 79 11.38 2.66 -4.34
CA PRO A 79 11.90 3.81 -3.60
C PRO A 79 12.97 3.42 -2.57
N ALA A 80 12.89 2.24 -1.95
CA ALA A 80 13.93 1.75 -1.05
C ALA A 80 15.28 1.61 -1.75
N MET A 81 15.30 1.08 -2.97
CA MET A 81 16.52 0.90 -3.76
C MET A 81 17.21 2.22 -4.11
N ALA A 82 16.47 3.33 -4.22
CA ALA A 82 17.05 4.66 -4.41
C ALA A 82 17.96 5.08 -3.24
N PHE A 83 17.71 4.59 -2.04
CA PHE A 83 18.57 4.80 -0.87
C PHE A 83 19.82 3.91 -0.87
N ARG A 84 19.98 3.02 -1.84
CA ARG A 84 21.11 2.05 -1.92
C ARG A 84 21.30 1.31 -0.60
N PRO A 85 20.28 0.59 -0.11
CA PRO A 85 20.37 -0.09 1.18
C PRO A 85 21.41 -1.18 1.15
N THR A 86 22.07 -1.41 2.27
CA THR A 86 22.99 -2.53 2.45
C THR A 86 22.17 -3.80 2.59
N VAL A 87 22.42 -4.78 1.70
CA VAL A 87 21.82 -6.11 1.76
C VAL A 87 22.95 -7.13 1.90
N ASP A 88 23.00 -7.77 3.06
CA ASP A 88 24.05 -8.74 3.38
C ASP A 88 23.60 -10.16 3.03
N TYR A 89 24.10 -10.69 1.93
CA TYR A 89 23.85 -12.06 1.49
C TYR A 89 24.84 -13.10 2.06
N SER A 90 25.77 -12.69 2.92
CA SER A 90 26.82 -13.58 3.46
C SER A 90 26.36 -14.39 4.67
N LYS A 91 25.22 -14.05 5.26
CA LYS A 91 24.71 -14.66 6.49
C LYS A 91 23.61 -15.69 6.22
N SER A 92 22.34 -15.34 6.53
CA SER A 92 21.23 -16.29 6.40
C SER A 92 21.01 -16.78 4.97
N TRP A 93 21.23 -15.92 3.98
CA TRP A 93 21.13 -16.32 2.57
C TRP A 93 22.17 -17.37 2.20
N LYS A 94 23.43 -17.13 2.52
CA LYS A 94 24.51 -18.08 2.26
C LYS A 94 24.32 -19.39 3.01
N ARG A 95 23.95 -19.33 4.29
CA ARG A 95 23.66 -20.52 5.11
C ARG A 95 22.52 -21.37 4.52
N SER A 96 21.45 -20.73 4.06
CA SER A 96 20.36 -21.40 3.38
C SER A 96 20.82 -22.13 2.13
N SER A 97 21.62 -21.47 1.30
CA SER A 97 22.18 -22.04 0.08
C SER A 97 23.11 -23.25 0.34
N GLU A 98 23.88 -23.19 1.43
CA GLU A 98 24.81 -24.28 1.80
C GLU A 98 24.10 -25.47 2.46
N GLN A 99 22.98 -25.23 3.15
CA GLN A 99 22.26 -26.27 3.89
C GLN A 99 21.01 -26.79 3.16
N ASP A 100 20.71 -26.26 1.97
CA ASP A 100 19.50 -26.55 1.19
C ASP A 100 18.20 -26.37 1.99
N VAL A 101 18.16 -25.32 2.83
CA VAL A 101 16.99 -24.95 3.61
C VAL A 101 16.47 -23.58 3.18
N PRO A 102 15.15 -23.33 3.21
CA PRO A 102 14.59 -22.03 2.86
C PRO A 102 15.15 -20.89 3.73
N VAL A 103 15.46 -19.75 3.12
CA VAL A 103 15.81 -18.55 3.87
C VAL A 103 14.60 -18.09 4.67
N SER A 104 14.77 -17.87 5.98
CA SER A 104 13.72 -17.25 6.79
C SER A 104 13.58 -15.77 6.43
N PRO A 105 12.41 -15.32 5.93
CA PRO A 105 12.19 -13.90 5.62
C PRO A 105 12.35 -12.99 6.83
N VAL A 106 11.96 -13.50 8.01
CA VAL A 106 12.05 -12.75 9.28
C VAL A 106 13.51 -12.54 9.66
N VAL A 107 14.31 -13.61 9.67
CA VAL A 107 15.75 -13.52 10.02
C VAL A 107 16.47 -12.61 9.03
N PHE A 108 16.22 -12.78 7.74
CA PHE A 108 16.81 -11.92 6.70
C PHE A 108 16.38 -10.45 6.84
N GLY A 109 15.13 -10.22 7.23
CA GLY A 109 14.60 -8.88 7.53
C GLY A 109 15.31 -8.21 8.70
N TRP A 110 15.59 -8.95 9.76
CA TRP A 110 16.36 -8.46 10.90
C TRP A 110 17.80 -8.11 10.49
N GLU A 111 18.46 -9.00 9.74
CA GLU A 111 19.80 -8.74 9.21
C GLU A 111 19.83 -7.47 8.35
N PHE A 112 18.78 -7.26 7.52
CA PHE A 112 18.62 -6.06 6.71
C PHE A 112 18.45 -4.79 7.56
N MET A 113 17.61 -4.83 8.60
CA MET A 113 17.41 -3.69 9.50
C MET A 113 18.68 -3.36 10.28
N TYR A 114 19.40 -4.35 10.77
CA TYR A 114 20.70 -4.14 11.43
C TYR A 114 21.74 -3.53 10.50
N ALA A 115 21.83 -4.01 9.26
CA ALA A 115 22.75 -3.48 8.27
C ALA A 115 22.45 -2.02 7.85
N ASN A 116 21.24 -1.53 8.14
CA ASN A 116 20.78 -0.18 7.83
C ASN A 116 20.26 0.57 9.08
N ALA A 117 20.82 0.29 10.25
CA ALA A 117 20.29 0.74 11.54
C ALA A 117 20.11 2.26 11.65
N ASP A 118 20.94 3.04 10.98
CA ASP A 118 20.92 4.50 10.93
C ASP A 118 19.77 5.09 10.10
N ARG A 119 19.20 4.32 9.17
CA ARG A 119 18.25 4.83 8.15
C ARG A 119 17.11 3.87 7.78
N TYR A 120 17.00 2.69 8.41
CA TYR A 120 15.97 1.71 8.03
C TYR A 120 14.56 2.28 8.15
N LEU A 121 14.26 3.12 9.13
CA LEU A 121 12.94 3.76 9.27
C LEU A 121 12.60 4.63 8.05
N SER A 122 13.58 5.39 7.52
CA SER A 122 13.37 6.17 6.30
C SER A 122 13.14 5.28 5.09
N ILE A 123 13.91 4.19 4.96
CA ILE A 123 13.76 3.23 3.86
C ILE A 123 12.36 2.62 3.87
N TYR A 124 11.87 2.17 5.05
CA TYR A 124 10.52 1.61 5.19
C TYR A 124 9.43 2.66 4.97
N PHE A 125 9.62 3.88 5.46
CA PHE A 125 8.67 4.97 5.24
C PHE A 125 8.41 5.22 3.75
N TRP A 126 9.46 5.38 2.95
CA TRP A 126 9.31 5.60 1.50
C TRP A 126 8.68 4.42 0.78
N SER A 127 8.97 3.20 1.21
CA SER A 127 8.34 2.00 0.67
C SER A 127 6.85 1.93 0.98
N ARG A 128 6.45 2.34 2.19
CA ARG A 128 5.04 2.42 2.61
C ARG A 128 4.24 3.44 1.81
N LEU A 129 4.85 4.52 1.32
CA LEU A 129 4.16 5.49 0.46
C LEU A 129 3.63 4.86 -0.83
N VAL A 130 4.26 3.83 -1.35
CA VAL A 130 3.73 3.05 -2.48
C VAL A 130 2.40 2.39 -2.11
N ILE A 131 2.29 1.86 -0.90
CA ILE A 131 1.05 1.24 -0.40
C ILE A 131 -0.05 2.30 -0.23
N VAL A 132 0.29 3.51 0.26
CA VAL A 132 -0.66 4.63 0.29
C VAL A 132 -1.14 4.96 -1.14
N GLY A 133 -0.26 4.95 -2.12
CA GLY A 133 -0.63 5.12 -3.53
C GLY A 133 -1.65 4.08 -4.01
N PHE A 134 -1.46 2.81 -3.67
CA PHE A 134 -2.43 1.74 -3.96
C PHE A 134 -3.76 1.97 -3.23
N SER A 135 -3.74 2.41 -1.97
CA SER A 135 -4.95 2.72 -1.22
C SER A 135 -5.75 3.86 -1.86
N ILE A 136 -5.08 4.92 -2.30
CA ILE A 136 -5.71 6.03 -3.05
C ILE A 136 -6.33 5.50 -4.35
N LEU A 137 -5.60 4.71 -5.13
CA LEU A 137 -6.10 4.12 -6.37
C LEU A 137 -7.35 3.26 -6.12
N THR A 138 -7.34 2.45 -5.07
CA THR A 138 -8.51 1.65 -4.67
C THR A 138 -9.69 2.54 -4.30
N GLY A 139 -9.47 3.62 -3.54
CA GLY A 139 -10.52 4.60 -3.23
C GLY A 139 -11.13 5.23 -4.48
N VAL A 140 -10.30 5.61 -5.46
CA VAL A 140 -10.78 6.10 -6.76
C VAL A 140 -11.63 5.06 -7.48
N MET A 141 -11.20 3.80 -7.51
CA MET A 141 -11.96 2.71 -8.15
C MET A 141 -13.32 2.48 -7.47
N ILE A 142 -13.35 2.48 -6.14
CA ILE A 142 -14.59 2.37 -5.36
C ILE A 142 -15.54 3.52 -5.70
N PHE A 143 -15.03 4.75 -5.73
CA PHE A 143 -15.81 5.94 -6.08
C PHE A 143 -16.43 5.81 -7.48
N LEU A 144 -15.62 5.47 -8.47
CA LEU A 144 -16.07 5.36 -9.86
C LEU A 144 -17.11 4.26 -10.03
N TRP A 145 -16.89 3.08 -9.46
CA TRP A 145 -17.83 1.95 -9.56
C TRP A 145 -19.14 2.21 -8.81
N ALA A 146 -19.07 2.67 -7.58
CA ALA A 146 -20.28 2.97 -6.81
C ALA A 146 -21.11 4.08 -7.48
N ARG A 147 -20.44 5.09 -8.04
CA ARG A 147 -21.05 6.15 -8.81
C ARG A 147 -21.75 5.63 -10.07
N GLU A 148 -21.08 4.77 -10.83
CA GLU A 148 -21.64 4.20 -12.07
C GLU A 148 -22.86 3.33 -11.80
N LEU A 149 -22.84 2.54 -10.72
CA LEU A 149 -23.91 1.60 -10.39
C LEU A 149 -25.10 2.24 -9.68
N PHE A 150 -24.87 3.25 -8.84
CA PHE A 150 -25.86 3.74 -7.87
C PHE A 150 -25.94 5.28 -7.79
N GLY A 151 -25.22 6.00 -8.66
CA GLY A 151 -25.24 7.46 -8.73
C GLY A 151 -24.21 8.17 -7.83
N ASP A 152 -24.19 9.51 -7.95
CA ASP A 152 -23.14 10.38 -7.36
C ASP A 152 -23.03 10.26 -5.83
N ALA A 153 -24.17 10.19 -5.13
CA ALA A 153 -24.20 10.08 -3.67
C ALA A 153 -23.57 8.75 -3.20
N ALA A 154 -23.88 7.64 -3.90
CA ALA A 154 -23.32 6.34 -3.57
C ALA A 154 -21.81 6.30 -3.79
N GLY A 155 -21.30 6.95 -4.84
CA GLY A 155 -19.87 7.11 -5.08
C GLY A 155 -19.16 7.79 -3.91
N LEU A 156 -19.70 8.92 -3.42
CA LEU A 156 -19.12 9.64 -2.28
C LEU A 156 -19.21 8.84 -0.97
N VAL A 157 -20.32 8.15 -0.72
CA VAL A 157 -20.48 7.30 0.47
C VAL A 157 -19.47 6.14 0.44
N GLY A 158 -19.35 5.44 -0.69
CA GLY A 158 -18.39 4.35 -0.85
C GLY A 158 -16.96 4.82 -0.62
N LEU A 159 -16.59 5.97 -1.20
CA LEU A 159 -15.28 6.58 -0.99
C LEU A 159 -15.06 6.98 0.47
N ALA A 160 -16.05 7.61 1.12
CA ALA A 160 -15.94 8.01 2.52
C ALA A 160 -15.73 6.79 3.43
N VAL A 161 -16.51 5.71 3.23
CA VAL A 161 -16.34 4.45 3.96
C VAL A 161 -14.93 3.90 3.79
N TRP A 162 -14.36 3.92 2.57
CA TRP A 162 -12.98 3.51 2.33
C TRP A 162 -11.99 4.41 3.06
N CYS A 163 -12.12 5.72 2.91
CA CYS A 163 -11.17 6.70 3.47
C CYS A 163 -11.10 6.70 5.00
N PHE A 164 -12.18 6.35 5.68
CA PHE A 164 -12.24 6.34 7.15
C PHE A 164 -12.24 4.92 7.75
N ASN A 165 -11.97 3.89 6.94
CA ASN A 165 -11.87 2.54 7.45
C ASN A 165 -10.56 2.38 8.27
N PRO A 166 -10.66 2.03 9.58
CA PRO A 166 -9.48 1.90 10.44
C PRO A 166 -8.51 0.80 9.99
N SER A 167 -8.99 -0.18 9.22
CA SER A 167 -8.12 -1.25 8.68
C SER A 167 -7.33 -0.81 7.44
N VAL A 168 -7.62 0.37 6.90
CA VAL A 168 -6.97 0.90 5.70
C VAL A 168 -6.02 2.07 6.03
N ILE A 169 -6.24 2.75 7.16
CA ILE A 169 -5.41 3.82 7.70
C ILE A 169 -4.38 3.22 8.67
#